data_507bad9b1f462ceb9c5024e5a933e91a
#
_entry.id   507bad9b1f462ceb9c5024e5a933e91a
#
_cell.length_a   1.000
_cell.length_b   1.000
_cell.length_c   1.000
_cell.angle_alpha   90.00
_cell.angle_beta   90.00
_cell.angle_gamma   90.00
#
_symmetry.space_group_name_H-M   'P 1'
#
loop_
_entity.id
_entity.type
_entity.pdbx_description
1 polymer ?
#
loop_
_entity_poly.entity_id
_entity_poly.type
_entity_poly.pdbx_seq_one_letter_code
_entity_poly.pdbx_strand_id
1 'polypeptide(L)'
;PALGCTVRGIDAPCRNCNTGNVGNCDNITTGDISAGVQTGYCRDTSGGWSDSLVAHQTQIHIVPDDIPNTAAVLVEPLSCALHAILKVTGNHDAESTTPSVLVIGCGTMGLLTIAALNAINFNGTIVAIAKHPHQAELAKKLGANDVITPQTTLYADLCSRSGAAQYQPEVGKPTVLGGFDATFDCVGSSDTLDDALRFTQARGQVVVIGMPAIPKGVDWTTIWFKELRVSGAYAYGMEMVNSENRRTFEWALNLLKERRVDLSEMVTHIFPLADYRRAVGTAIFTGHHKSVKTVFDLSDPCTS
;
A
#
# COMPACT_ATOMS: atom_id res chain seq x y z
N PRO A 1 -1.53 10.75 9.53
CA PRO A 1 -2.94 10.65 9.92
C PRO A 1 -3.80 11.70 9.20
N ALA A 2 -5.04 11.33 8.83
CA ALA A 2 -5.97 12.20 8.12
C ALA A 2 -6.47 13.37 8.99
N LEU A 3 -6.71 14.51 8.35
CA LEU A 3 -7.26 15.72 8.97
C LEU A 3 -8.77 15.83 8.67
N GLY A 4 -9.55 14.88 9.23
CA GLY A 4 -11.00 14.83 9.07
C GLY A 4 -11.74 15.93 9.85
N CYS A 5 -13.07 15.99 9.72
CA CYS A 5 -13.93 17.03 10.31
C CYS A 5 -13.66 17.26 11.80
N THR A 6 -13.58 16.20 12.60
CA THR A 6 -13.33 16.31 14.06
C THR A 6 -12.00 17.00 14.37
N VAL A 7 -10.93 16.66 13.63
CA VAL A 7 -9.60 17.28 13.79
C VAL A 7 -9.63 18.76 13.37
N ARG A 8 -10.56 19.13 12.51
CA ARG A 8 -10.75 20.48 11.98
C ARG A 8 -11.74 21.33 12.81
N GLY A 9 -12.20 20.83 13.97
CA GLY A 9 -13.18 21.56 14.79
C GLY A 9 -14.56 21.68 14.14
N ILE A 10 -14.92 20.78 13.21
CA ILE A 10 -16.21 20.80 12.52
C ILE A 10 -17.18 19.84 13.23
N ASP A 11 -18.18 20.37 13.90
CA ASP A 11 -19.17 19.61 14.70
C ASP A 11 -20.07 18.71 13.84
N ALA A 12 -20.48 19.18 12.65
CA ALA A 12 -21.29 18.40 11.73
C ALA A 12 -20.37 17.70 10.70
N PRO A 13 -20.05 16.42 10.90
CA PRO A 13 -19.12 15.72 10.01
C PRO A 13 -19.71 15.56 8.62
N CYS A 14 -18.86 15.67 7.57
CA CYS A 14 -19.24 15.35 6.22
C CYS A 14 -19.60 13.86 6.08
N ARG A 15 -20.21 13.47 4.94
CA ARG A 15 -20.62 12.08 4.68
C ARG A 15 -19.47 11.09 4.89
N ASN A 16 -18.29 11.40 4.37
CA ASN A 16 -17.13 10.51 4.45
C ASN A 16 -16.65 10.34 5.91
N CYS A 17 -16.52 11.43 6.66
CA CYS A 17 -16.15 11.35 8.07
C CYS A 17 -17.20 10.62 8.93
N ASN A 18 -18.47 10.81 8.62
CA ASN A 18 -19.56 10.14 9.35
C ASN A 18 -19.58 8.62 9.13
N THR A 19 -19.07 8.15 7.99
CA THR A 19 -18.91 6.71 7.69
C THR A 19 -17.53 6.15 8.07
N GLY A 20 -16.67 6.95 8.73
CA GLY A 20 -15.33 6.54 9.13
C GLY A 20 -14.24 6.67 8.06
N ASN A 21 -14.58 7.12 6.84
CA ASN A 21 -13.64 7.35 5.74
C ASN A 21 -12.97 8.74 5.87
N VAL A 22 -12.33 8.97 7.01
CA VAL A 22 -11.73 10.28 7.36
C VAL A 22 -10.63 10.73 6.40
N GLY A 23 -9.96 9.79 5.72
CA GLY A 23 -8.98 10.08 4.67
C GLY A 23 -9.55 10.80 3.46
N ASN A 24 -10.86 10.65 3.20
CA ASN A 24 -11.58 11.25 2.08
C ASN A 24 -12.50 12.39 2.56
N CYS A 25 -12.11 13.13 3.59
CA CYS A 25 -12.89 14.24 4.12
C CYS A 25 -13.19 15.31 3.06
N ASP A 26 -14.47 15.71 2.93
CA ASP A 26 -14.87 16.76 1.98
C ASP A 26 -14.46 18.17 2.44
N ASN A 27 -14.16 18.33 3.74
CA ASN A 27 -13.86 19.60 4.39
C ASN A 27 -12.35 19.87 4.55
N ILE A 28 -11.51 19.37 3.64
CA ILE A 28 -10.04 19.50 3.72
C ILE A 28 -9.52 20.95 3.61
N THR A 29 -10.37 21.89 3.24
CA THR A 29 -10.03 23.30 3.07
C THR A 29 -10.71 24.23 4.07
N THR A 30 -11.54 23.69 4.99
CA THR A 30 -12.36 24.46 5.95
C THR A 30 -12.09 24.01 7.38
N GLY A 31 -12.60 24.78 8.36
CA GLY A 31 -12.43 24.52 9.80
C GLY A 31 -11.29 25.33 10.42
N ASP A 32 -10.87 24.96 11.61
CA ASP A 32 -9.95 25.72 12.47
C ASP A 32 -8.47 25.65 12.03
N ILE A 33 -8.15 24.74 11.11
CA ILE A 33 -6.78 24.57 10.58
C ILE A 33 -6.74 24.80 9.07
N SER A 34 -5.59 25.19 8.55
CA SER A 34 -5.37 25.46 7.13
C SER A 34 -5.66 24.25 6.24
N ALA A 35 -5.81 24.49 4.94
CA ALA A 35 -6.06 23.43 3.95
C ALA A 35 -4.98 22.35 4.01
N GLY A 36 -5.40 21.08 3.93
CA GLY A 36 -4.50 19.94 3.93
C GLY A 36 -5.22 18.64 4.22
N VAL A 37 -4.71 17.55 3.69
CA VAL A 37 -5.33 16.21 3.77
C VAL A 37 -4.81 15.37 4.94
N GLN A 38 -3.57 15.62 5.38
CA GLN A 38 -2.87 14.84 6.40
C GLN A 38 -2.01 15.73 7.29
N THR A 39 -1.73 15.27 8.51
CA THR A 39 -0.69 15.82 9.38
C THR A 39 0.65 15.86 8.62
N GLY A 40 1.34 17.00 8.67
CA GLY A 40 2.56 17.24 7.89
C GLY A 40 2.32 17.75 6.46
N TYR A 41 1.07 17.70 5.95
CA TYR A 41 0.64 18.27 4.66
C TYR A 41 -0.36 19.41 4.85
N CYS A 42 -0.30 20.07 5.99
CA CYS A 42 -1.10 21.22 6.38
C CYS A 42 -0.15 22.19 7.09
N ARG A 43 -0.27 23.50 6.80
CA ARG A 43 0.65 24.50 7.34
C ARG A 43 0.60 24.60 8.88
N ASP A 44 -0.56 24.30 9.48
CA ASP A 44 -0.77 24.39 10.91
C ASP A 44 -0.46 23.09 11.67
N THR A 45 0.04 22.06 10.97
CA THR A 45 0.42 20.79 11.57
C THR A 45 1.90 20.50 11.30
N SER A 46 2.63 20.08 12.34
CA SER A 46 4.01 19.60 12.19
C SER A 46 4.03 18.19 11.58
N GLY A 47 5.19 17.77 11.06
CA GLY A 47 5.44 16.40 10.62
C GLY A 47 6.03 15.55 11.73
N GLY A 48 6.20 14.24 11.47
CA GLY A 48 6.73 13.27 12.43
C GLY A 48 8.28 13.25 12.54
N TRP A 49 8.99 14.11 11.82
CA TRP A 49 10.46 14.23 11.94
C TRP A 49 10.81 15.29 12.97
N SER A 50 10.42 15.06 14.21
CA SER A 50 10.58 15.98 15.33
C SER A 50 10.54 15.22 16.66
N ASP A 51 11.14 15.78 17.70
CA ASP A 51 11.13 15.20 19.06
C ASP A 51 9.73 15.23 19.67
N SER A 52 8.86 16.11 19.19
CA SER A 52 7.47 16.19 19.62
C SER A 52 6.58 16.68 18.50
N LEU A 53 5.32 16.26 18.53
CA LEU A 53 4.28 16.74 17.62
C LEU A 53 2.95 16.88 18.36
N VAL A 54 2.10 17.78 17.87
CA VAL A 54 0.72 17.92 18.35
C VAL A 54 -0.18 17.11 17.44
N ALA A 55 -1.00 16.24 18.03
CA ALA A 55 -1.99 15.45 17.32
C ALA A 55 -3.32 15.47 18.06
N HIS A 56 -4.43 15.42 17.35
CA HIS A 56 -5.74 15.27 17.95
C HIS A 56 -5.90 13.85 18.53
N GLN A 57 -6.59 13.74 19.67
CA GLN A 57 -6.77 12.44 20.36
C GLN A 57 -7.31 11.31 19.47
N THR A 58 -8.12 11.63 18.45
CA THR A 58 -8.64 10.64 17.48
C THR A 58 -7.61 10.10 16.49
N GLN A 59 -6.42 10.69 16.45
CA GLN A 59 -5.31 10.28 15.61
C GLN A 59 -4.27 9.44 16.37
N ILE A 60 -4.45 9.28 17.68
CA ILE A 60 -3.49 8.61 18.56
C ILE A 60 -3.99 7.19 18.86
N HIS A 61 -3.11 6.22 18.71
CA HIS A 61 -3.33 4.83 19.04
C HIS A 61 -2.25 4.35 20.00
N ILE A 62 -2.66 3.69 21.07
CA ILE A 62 -1.72 3.10 22.03
C ILE A 62 -1.18 1.81 21.43
N VAL A 63 0.14 1.74 21.31
CA VAL A 63 0.84 0.52 20.89
C VAL A 63 1.09 -0.34 22.14
N PRO A 64 0.68 -1.63 22.15
CA PRO A 64 1.01 -2.55 23.24
C PRO A 64 2.52 -2.67 23.48
N ASP A 65 2.92 -2.79 24.73
CA ASP A 65 4.34 -2.83 25.15
C ASP A 65 5.12 -4.04 24.58
N ASP A 66 4.43 -5.11 24.22
CA ASP A 66 4.99 -6.32 23.63
C ASP A 66 5.26 -6.20 22.10
N ILE A 67 4.86 -5.10 21.46
CA ILE A 67 5.18 -4.80 20.06
C ILE A 67 6.45 -3.95 19.99
N PRO A 68 7.54 -4.46 19.38
CA PRO A 68 8.77 -3.69 19.27
C PRO A 68 8.60 -2.46 18.38
N ASN A 69 9.32 -1.37 18.65
CA ASN A 69 9.25 -0.11 17.89
C ASN A 69 9.46 -0.28 16.39
N THR A 70 10.33 -1.22 15.99
CA THR A 70 10.59 -1.56 14.58
C THR A 70 9.37 -2.17 13.88
N ALA A 71 8.48 -2.84 14.60
CA ALA A 71 7.20 -3.32 14.06
C ALA A 71 6.12 -2.22 14.19
N ALA A 72 6.10 -1.48 15.30
CA ALA A 72 5.14 -0.42 15.56
C ALA A 72 5.16 0.68 14.48
N VAL A 73 6.35 1.06 13.99
CA VAL A 73 6.51 2.06 12.92
C VAL A 73 5.91 1.61 11.57
N LEU A 74 5.61 0.34 11.43
CA LEU A 74 5.01 -0.25 10.23
C LEU A 74 3.47 -0.40 10.33
N VAL A 75 2.86 -0.11 11.49
CA VAL A 75 1.41 -0.23 11.70
C VAL A 75 0.64 0.67 10.72
N GLU A 76 1.09 1.91 10.56
CA GLU A 76 0.41 2.85 9.65
C GLU A 76 0.45 2.36 8.19
N PRO A 77 1.60 2.06 7.57
CA PRO A 77 1.60 1.56 6.20
C PRO A 77 1.00 0.15 6.08
N LEU A 78 1.01 -0.69 7.10
CA LEU A 78 0.27 -1.96 7.12
C LEU A 78 -1.25 -1.71 7.08
N SER A 79 -1.72 -0.68 7.78
CA SER A 79 -3.14 -0.29 7.73
C SER A 79 -3.56 0.15 6.33
N CYS A 80 -2.69 0.88 5.61
CA CYS A 80 -2.92 1.26 4.22
C CYS A 80 -2.98 0.01 3.30
N ALA A 81 -2.10 -0.96 3.52
CA ALA A 81 -2.11 -2.22 2.78
C ALA A 81 -3.39 -3.03 3.05
N LEU A 82 -3.82 -3.14 4.32
CA LEU A 82 -5.08 -3.78 4.69
C LEU A 82 -6.28 -3.10 4.02
N HIS A 83 -6.35 -1.77 4.06
CA HIS A 83 -7.39 -1.02 3.37
C HIS A 83 -7.44 -1.33 1.87
N ALA A 84 -6.28 -1.44 1.23
CA ALA A 84 -6.20 -1.75 -0.19
C ALA A 84 -6.67 -3.16 -0.54
N ILE A 85 -6.25 -4.18 0.22
CA ILE A 85 -6.63 -5.57 -0.07
C ILE A 85 -8.12 -5.82 0.16
N LEU A 86 -8.74 -5.12 1.12
CA LEU A 86 -10.18 -5.26 1.40
C LEU A 86 -11.07 -4.72 0.26
N LYS A 87 -10.55 -3.83 -0.57
CA LYS A 87 -11.27 -3.40 -1.79
C LYS A 87 -11.47 -4.56 -2.77
N VAL A 88 -10.59 -5.57 -2.74
CA VAL A 88 -10.65 -6.75 -3.60
C VAL A 88 -11.42 -7.87 -2.91
N THR A 89 -11.06 -8.20 -1.68
CA THR A 89 -11.61 -9.37 -0.97
C THR A 89 -13.08 -9.24 -0.56
N GLY A 90 -13.62 -8.00 -0.53
CA GLY A 90 -15.02 -7.74 -0.23
C GLY A 90 -16.00 -7.84 -1.41
N ASN A 91 -15.51 -8.02 -2.63
CA ASN A 91 -16.31 -7.93 -3.87
C ASN A 91 -16.16 -9.17 -4.78
N HIS A 92 -16.11 -10.37 -4.23
CA HIS A 92 -15.99 -11.57 -5.06
C HIS A 92 -17.34 -11.96 -5.68
N ASP A 93 -17.62 -11.43 -6.88
CA ASP A 93 -18.43 -12.12 -7.88
C ASP A 93 -17.58 -13.18 -8.62
N ALA A 94 -16.43 -13.57 -8.06
CA ALA A 94 -15.47 -14.43 -8.73
C ALA A 94 -15.94 -15.89 -8.66
N GLU A 95 -16.29 -16.43 -9.80
CA GLU A 95 -16.47 -17.87 -10.04
C GLU A 95 -15.15 -18.65 -9.87
N SER A 96 -14.05 -17.98 -9.57
CA SER A 96 -12.74 -18.60 -9.38
C SER A 96 -12.66 -19.32 -8.05
N THR A 97 -12.42 -20.64 -8.10
CA THR A 97 -12.21 -21.47 -6.92
C THR A 97 -10.86 -21.23 -6.25
N THR A 98 -9.92 -20.58 -6.95
CA THR A 98 -8.57 -20.26 -6.43
C THR A 98 -8.15 -18.91 -6.99
N PRO A 99 -8.48 -17.79 -6.32
CA PRO A 99 -8.17 -16.47 -6.81
C PRO A 99 -6.65 -16.24 -6.89
N SER A 100 -6.22 -15.44 -7.88
CA SER A 100 -4.83 -15.09 -8.10
C SER A 100 -4.63 -13.59 -8.05
N VAL A 101 -3.58 -13.14 -7.39
CA VAL A 101 -3.25 -11.70 -7.30
C VAL A 101 -1.82 -11.43 -7.76
N LEU A 102 -1.64 -10.29 -8.41
CA LEU A 102 -0.33 -9.75 -8.77
C LEU A 102 -0.04 -8.51 -7.93
N VAL A 103 1.14 -8.49 -7.30
CA VAL A 103 1.65 -7.31 -6.58
C VAL A 103 2.82 -6.73 -7.36
N ILE A 104 2.66 -5.55 -7.93
CA ILE A 104 3.70 -4.86 -8.72
C ILE A 104 4.49 -3.94 -7.80
N GLY A 105 5.78 -4.26 -7.64
CA GLY A 105 6.72 -3.51 -6.81
C GLY A 105 6.77 -3.97 -5.36
N CYS A 106 7.93 -4.50 -4.96
CA CYS A 106 8.21 -5.01 -3.62
C CYS A 106 9.03 -4.01 -2.77
N GLY A 107 8.65 -2.73 -2.81
CA GLY A 107 9.03 -1.74 -1.79
C GLY A 107 8.21 -1.94 -0.52
N THR A 108 8.26 -0.98 0.41
CA THR A 108 7.53 -1.06 1.69
C THR A 108 6.06 -1.40 1.50
N MET A 109 5.35 -0.72 0.59
CA MET A 109 3.91 -0.95 0.40
C MET A 109 3.61 -2.31 -0.22
N GLY A 110 4.35 -2.74 -1.25
CA GLY A 110 4.10 -4.04 -1.87
C GLY A 110 4.41 -5.21 -0.94
N LEU A 111 5.49 -5.13 -0.17
CA LEU A 111 5.82 -6.13 0.84
C LEU A 111 4.76 -6.21 1.94
N LEU A 112 4.24 -5.06 2.39
CA LEU A 112 3.14 -5.02 3.36
C LEU A 112 1.82 -5.50 2.77
N THR A 113 1.57 -5.30 1.48
CA THR A 113 0.40 -5.87 0.78
C THR A 113 0.47 -7.40 0.75
N ILE A 114 1.63 -7.97 0.44
CA ILE A 114 1.87 -9.43 0.50
C ILE A 114 1.67 -9.95 1.93
N ALA A 115 2.31 -9.29 2.90
CA ALA A 115 2.20 -9.66 4.32
C ALA A 115 0.74 -9.58 4.83
N ALA A 116 0.00 -8.56 4.43
CA ALA A 116 -1.41 -8.39 4.78
C ALA A 116 -2.30 -9.48 4.18
N LEU A 117 -2.12 -9.83 2.90
CA LEU A 117 -2.82 -10.93 2.24
C LEU A 117 -2.58 -12.25 2.98
N ASN A 118 -1.32 -12.55 3.32
CA ASN A 118 -0.95 -13.73 4.08
C ASN A 118 -1.58 -13.71 5.49
N ALA A 119 -1.51 -12.58 6.19
CA ALA A 119 -2.05 -12.43 7.54
C ALA A 119 -3.57 -12.61 7.63
N ILE A 120 -4.32 -12.27 6.59
CA ILE A 120 -5.78 -12.52 6.53
C ILE A 120 -6.14 -13.92 6.02
N ASN A 121 -5.14 -14.80 5.80
CA ASN A 121 -5.29 -16.13 5.21
C ASN A 121 -5.95 -16.08 3.82
N PHE A 122 -5.47 -15.22 2.94
CA PHE A 122 -5.94 -15.18 1.56
C PHE A 122 -5.75 -16.56 0.91
N ASN A 123 -6.87 -17.16 0.49
CA ASN A 123 -6.87 -18.50 -0.11
C ASN A 123 -6.67 -18.42 -1.63
N GLY A 124 -5.49 -18.01 -2.05
CA GLY A 124 -5.18 -17.85 -3.47
C GLY A 124 -3.68 -17.77 -3.73
N THR A 125 -3.31 -17.54 -4.98
CA THR A 125 -1.92 -17.40 -5.40
C THR A 125 -1.50 -15.94 -5.39
N ILE A 126 -0.39 -15.62 -4.72
CA ILE A 126 0.22 -14.30 -4.67
C ILE A 126 1.49 -14.34 -5.52
N VAL A 127 1.48 -13.64 -6.66
CA VAL A 127 2.65 -13.41 -7.51
C VAL A 127 3.12 -11.98 -7.32
N ALA A 128 4.43 -11.77 -7.21
CA ALA A 128 5.00 -10.43 -7.01
C ALA A 128 6.06 -10.09 -8.06
N ILE A 129 6.17 -8.81 -8.40
CA ILE A 129 7.25 -8.27 -9.21
C ILE A 129 8.20 -7.49 -8.31
N ALA A 130 9.43 -7.97 -8.17
CA ALA A 130 10.47 -7.34 -7.35
C ALA A 130 11.68 -6.94 -8.20
N LYS A 131 12.05 -5.66 -8.16
CA LYS A 131 13.18 -5.12 -8.92
C LYS A 131 14.53 -5.57 -8.39
N HIS A 132 14.64 -5.78 -7.07
CA HIS A 132 15.93 -6.06 -6.41
C HIS A 132 15.89 -7.41 -5.69
N PRO A 133 17.01 -8.17 -5.66
CA PRO A 133 17.07 -9.50 -5.03
C PRO A 133 16.62 -9.51 -3.56
N HIS A 134 17.07 -8.55 -2.75
CA HIS A 134 16.69 -8.47 -1.33
C HIS A 134 15.18 -8.26 -1.13
N GLN A 135 14.51 -7.54 -2.04
CA GLN A 135 13.07 -7.38 -2.03
C GLN A 135 12.36 -8.69 -2.43
N ALA A 136 12.92 -9.42 -3.41
CA ALA A 136 12.38 -10.70 -3.84
C ALA A 136 12.46 -11.76 -2.74
N GLU A 137 13.57 -11.82 -2.02
CA GLU A 137 13.75 -12.73 -0.86
C GLU A 137 12.73 -12.42 0.24
N LEU A 138 12.56 -11.13 0.58
CA LEU A 138 11.63 -10.72 1.61
C LEU A 138 10.17 -10.95 1.18
N ALA A 139 9.82 -10.72 -0.09
CA ALA A 139 8.50 -11.00 -0.62
C ALA A 139 8.11 -12.48 -0.44
N LYS A 140 9.04 -13.41 -0.72
CA LYS A 140 8.83 -14.85 -0.48
C LYS A 140 8.63 -15.15 1.00
N LYS A 141 9.45 -14.59 1.90
CA LYS A 141 9.30 -14.78 3.35
C LYS A 141 7.95 -14.27 3.86
N LEU A 142 7.44 -13.18 3.28
CA LEU A 142 6.15 -12.58 3.67
C LEU A 142 4.94 -13.28 3.07
N GLY A 143 5.12 -14.28 2.21
CA GLY A 143 4.05 -15.14 1.73
C GLY A 143 3.75 -15.08 0.24
N ALA A 144 4.60 -14.44 -0.59
CA ALA A 144 4.46 -14.53 -2.05
C ALA A 144 4.77 -15.96 -2.52
N ASN A 145 3.85 -16.56 -3.29
CA ASN A 145 4.02 -17.89 -3.86
C ASN A 145 5.10 -17.90 -4.95
N ASP A 146 5.17 -16.84 -5.74
CA ASP A 146 6.22 -16.66 -6.74
C ASP A 146 6.63 -15.19 -6.85
N VAL A 147 7.90 -14.96 -7.21
CA VAL A 147 8.45 -13.61 -7.39
C VAL A 147 9.24 -13.53 -8.68
N ILE A 148 8.87 -12.57 -9.52
CA ILE A 148 9.48 -12.34 -10.83
C ILE A 148 10.30 -11.06 -10.76
N THR A 149 11.50 -11.10 -11.35
CA THR A 149 12.32 -9.90 -11.55
C THR A 149 11.99 -9.29 -12.92
N PRO A 150 11.80 -7.95 -13.02
CA PRO A 150 11.57 -7.30 -14.30
C PRO A 150 12.74 -7.54 -15.27
N GLN A 151 12.45 -8.25 -16.35
CA GLN A 151 13.39 -8.57 -17.43
C GLN A 151 12.64 -8.55 -18.78
N THR A 152 13.34 -8.78 -19.88
CA THR A 152 12.74 -8.86 -21.22
C THR A 152 11.68 -9.96 -21.35
N THR A 153 11.74 -10.98 -20.49
CA THR A 153 10.79 -12.11 -20.43
C THR A 153 9.58 -11.85 -19.55
N LEU A 154 9.46 -10.65 -18.91
CA LEU A 154 8.43 -10.36 -17.89
C LEU A 154 7.02 -10.75 -18.36
N TYR A 155 6.62 -10.39 -19.58
CA TYR A 155 5.29 -10.70 -20.11
C TYR A 155 5.07 -12.20 -20.25
N ALA A 156 6.04 -12.92 -20.83
CA ALA A 156 5.96 -14.37 -20.97
C ALA A 156 5.93 -15.08 -19.61
N ASP A 157 6.74 -14.60 -18.67
CA ASP A 157 6.81 -15.13 -17.32
C ASP A 157 5.50 -14.96 -16.56
N LEU A 158 4.87 -13.77 -16.62
CA LEU A 158 3.58 -13.49 -15.96
C LEU A 158 2.43 -14.26 -16.64
N CYS A 159 2.42 -14.34 -17.97
CA CYS A 159 1.43 -15.14 -18.70
C CYS A 159 1.49 -16.62 -18.29
N SER A 160 2.70 -17.18 -18.18
CA SER A 160 2.90 -18.56 -17.74
C SER A 160 2.32 -18.82 -16.33
N ARG A 161 2.44 -17.86 -15.39
CA ARG A 161 1.97 -18.00 -14.01
C ARG A 161 0.45 -17.80 -13.87
N SER A 162 -0.12 -16.96 -14.70
CA SER A 162 -1.56 -16.66 -14.68
C SER A 162 -2.38 -17.54 -15.63
N GLY A 163 -1.72 -18.39 -16.43
CA GLY A 163 -2.40 -19.14 -17.49
C GLY A 163 -2.89 -18.27 -18.65
N ALA A 164 -2.40 -17.03 -18.75
CA ALA A 164 -2.80 -16.07 -19.78
C ALA A 164 -2.09 -16.34 -21.11
N ALA A 165 -2.73 -15.96 -22.21
CA ALA A 165 -2.11 -15.94 -23.53
C ALA A 165 -1.57 -14.54 -23.87
N GLN A 166 -0.41 -14.48 -24.50
CA GLN A 166 0.18 -13.26 -25.02
C GLN A 166 -0.07 -13.13 -26.51
N TYR A 167 -0.54 -11.98 -26.93
CA TYR A 167 -0.67 -11.60 -28.35
C TYR A 167 0.16 -10.35 -28.61
N GLN A 168 0.98 -10.38 -29.65
CA GLN A 168 1.79 -9.22 -30.06
C GLN A 168 1.04 -8.45 -31.18
N PRO A 169 0.54 -7.22 -30.89
CA PRO A 169 -0.04 -6.36 -31.91
C PRO A 169 1.05 -5.78 -32.83
N GLU A 170 0.64 -5.22 -33.96
CA GLU A 170 1.56 -4.55 -34.89
C GLU A 170 2.20 -3.30 -34.24
N VAL A 171 1.49 -2.65 -33.32
CA VAL A 171 1.97 -1.45 -32.62
C VAL A 171 1.68 -1.57 -31.13
N GLY A 172 2.65 -1.17 -30.29
CA GLY A 172 2.50 -1.10 -28.85
C GLY A 172 3.02 -2.32 -28.11
N LYS A 173 2.71 -2.36 -26.81
CA LYS A 173 3.09 -3.48 -25.92
C LYS A 173 2.21 -4.71 -26.18
N PRO A 174 2.63 -5.91 -25.77
CA PRO A 174 1.82 -7.12 -25.91
C PRO A 174 0.45 -6.98 -25.22
N THR A 175 -0.56 -7.56 -25.85
CA THR A 175 -1.88 -7.75 -25.24
C THR A 175 -1.90 -9.07 -24.49
N VAL A 176 -2.39 -9.05 -23.25
CA VAL A 176 -2.52 -10.23 -22.40
C VAL A 176 -3.99 -10.64 -22.35
N LEU A 177 -4.30 -11.85 -22.75
CA LEU A 177 -5.64 -12.44 -22.73
C LEU A 177 -5.73 -13.41 -21.54
N GLY A 178 -6.58 -13.13 -20.58
CA GLY A 178 -6.56 -13.70 -19.23
C GLY A 178 -5.80 -12.78 -18.28
N GLY A 179 -5.14 -13.36 -17.28
CA GLY A 179 -4.36 -12.61 -16.29
C GLY A 179 -4.75 -12.94 -14.86
N PHE A 180 -4.45 -12.04 -13.94
CA PHE A 180 -4.75 -12.17 -12.51
C PHE A 180 -6.14 -11.63 -12.18
N ASP A 181 -6.81 -12.21 -11.18
CA ASP A 181 -8.11 -11.73 -10.69
C ASP A 181 -8.01 -10.31 -10.15
N ALA A 182 -6.90 -9.99 -9.49
CA ALA A 182 -6.62 -8.63 -9.06
C ALA A 182 -5.13 -8.28 -9.20
N THR A 183 -4.85 -7.00 -9.44
CA THR A 183 -3.49 -6.47 -9.48
C THR A 183 -3.37 -5.25 -8.58
N PHE A 184 -2.35 -5.25 -7.71
CA PHE A 184 -2.00 -4.14 -6.83
C PHE A 184 -0.79 -3.40 -7.42
N ASP A 185 -0.97 -2.16 -7.89
CA ASP A 185 0.15 -1.30 -8.27
C ASP A 185 0.65 -0.54 -7.05
N CYS A 186 1.77 -1.01 -6.49
CA CYS A 186 2.43 -0.42 -5.31
C CYS A 186 3.57 0.54 -5.68
N VAL A 187 3.77 0.83 -6.97
CA VAL A 187 4.81 1.74 -7.47
C VAL A 187 4.22 3.08 -7.90
N GLY A 188 3.17 3.07 -8.72
CA GLY A 188 2.51 4.27 -9.22
C GLY A 188 3.28 4.99 -10.32
N SER A 189 4.05 4.28 -11.13
CA SER A 189 4.62 4.82 -12.36
C SER A 189 3.68 4.60 -13.56
N SER A 190 3.90 5.34 -14.65
CA SER A 190 3.13 5.12 -15.87
C SER A 190 3.25 3.69 -16.39
N ASP A 191 4.47 3.13 -16.36
CA ASP A 191 4.73 1.77 -16.83
C ASP A 191 4.06 0.71 -15.96
N THR A 192 4.13 0.85 -14.63
CA THR A 192 3.51 -0.13 -13.71
C THR A 192 2.01 -0.06 -13.73
N LEU A 193 1.43 1.12 -13.91
CA LEU A 193 -0.02 1.26 -14.09
C LEU A 193 -0.48 0.62 -15.41
N ASP A 194 0.24 0.86 -16.51
CA ASP A 194 -0.05 0.25 -17.81
C ASP A 194 0.06 -1.29 -17.73
N ASP A 195 1.10 -1.81 -17.08
CA ASP A 195 1.29 -3.23 -16.86
C ASP A 195 0.19 -3.82 -15.96
N ALA A 196 -0.21 -3.12 -14.88
CA ALA A 196 -1.29 -3.55 -14.01
C ALA A 196 -2.62 -3.74 -14.76
N LEU A 197 -2.95 -2.80 -15.65
CA LEU A 197 -4.13 -2.91 -16.51
C LEU A 197 -4.04 -4.11 -17.46
N ARG A 198 -2.85 -4.36 -18.04
CA ARG A 198 -2.64 -5.46 -19.00
C ARG A 198 -2.71 -6.84 -18.35
N PHE A 199 -2.09 -7.00 -17.17
CA PHE A 199 -2.01 -8.30 -16.48
C PHE A 199 -3.25 -8.67 -15.69
N THR A 200 -4.20 -7.77 -15.51
CA THR A 200 -5.49 -8.08 -14.89
C THR A 200 -6.41 -8.76 -15.91
N GLN A 201 -7.06 -9.85 -15.52
CA GLN A 201 -8.01 -10.57 -16.38
C GLN A 201 -9.28 -9.75 -16.65
N ALA A 202 -10.08 -10.18 -17.63
CA ALA A 202 -11.37 -9.54 -17.92
C ALA A 202 -12.27 -9.56 -16.64
N ARG A 203 -12.93 -8.42 -16.38
CA ARG A 203 -13.78 -8.15 -15.20
C ARG A 203 -13.02 -8.17 -13.86
N GLY A 204 -11.68 -8.28 -13.90
CA GLY A 204 -10.81 -8.22 -12.73
C GLY A 204 -10.67 -6.81 -12.15
N GLN A 205 -9.86 -6.69 -11.12
CA GLN A 205 -9.71 -5.45 -10.37
C GLN A 205 -8.25 -4.97 -10.32
N VAL A 206 -8.03 -3.70 -10.60
CA VAL A 206 -6.76 -3.00 -10.36
C VAL A 206 -6.91 -2.08 -9.15
N VAL A 207 -6.02 -2.23 -8.18
CA VAL A 207 -5.94 -1.34 -7.00
C VAL A 207 -4.65 -0.54 -7.06
N VAL A 208 -4.78 0.77 -7.16
CA VAL A 208 -3.66 1.70 -7.19
C VAL A 208 -3.34 2.13 -5.76
N ILE A 209 -2.22 1.63 -5.24
CA ILE A 209 -1.66 1.97 -3.91
C ILE A 209 -0.53 2.99 -4.08
N GLY A 210 0.29 2.84 -5.12
CA GLY A 210 1.24 3.85 -5.53
C GLY A 210 0.52 5.17 -5.84
N MET A 211 1.21 6.28 -5.77
CA MET A 211 0.61 7.61 -5.92
C MET A 211 0.99 8.25 -7.27
N PRO A 212 0.48 7.74 -8.42
CA PRO A 212 0.74 8.36 -9.71
C PRO A 212 0.05 9.73 -9.78
N ALA A 213 0.82 10.78 -10.07
CA ALA A 213 0.25 12.11 -10.21
C ALA A 213 -0.30 12.34 -11.64
N ILE A 214 0.55 12.20 -12.64
CA ILE A 214 0.21 12.46 -14.04
C ILE A 214 0.82 11.34 -14.90
N PRO A 215 0.19 10.15 -14.97
CA PRO A 215 0.68 9.04 -15.78
C PRO A 215 0.58 9.39 -17.28
N LYS A 216 1.60 9.02 -18.04
CA LYS A 216 1.68 9.27 -19.48
C LYS A 216 1.86 7.96 -20.25
N GLY A 217 1.25 7.85 -21.42
CA GLY A 217 1.42 6.68 -22.30
C GLY A 217 0.77 5.40 -21.77
N VAL A 218 -0.18 5.50 -20.85
CA VAL A 218 -0.99 4.38 -20.38
C VAL A 218 -2.06 4.04 -21.39
N ASP A 219 -2.14 2.78 -21.77
CA ASP A 219 -3.14 2.28 -22.72
C ASP A 219 -4.47 1.98 -22.01
N TRP A 220 -5.43 2.89 -22.15
CA TRP A 220 -6.75 2.76 -21.55
C TRP A 220 -7.65 1.72 -22.25
N THR A 221 -7.24 1.19 -23.40
CA THR A 221 -7.99 0.16 -24.13
C THR A 221 -8.33 -1.04 -23.26
N THR A 222 -7.39 -1.44 -22.40
CA THR A 222 -7.59 -2.59 -21.50
C THR A 222 -8.73 -2.40 -20.51
N ILE A 223 -9.01 -1.17 -20.07
CA ILE A 223 -10.09 -0.88 -19.11
C ILE A 223 -11.45 -1.22 -19.70
N TRP A 224 -11.76 -0.67 -20.89
CA TRP A 224 -13.07 -0.87 -21.49
C TRP A 224 -13.18 -2.22 -22.20
N PHE A 225 -12.06 -2.71 -22.82
CA PHE A 225 -12.06 -4.00 -23.50
C PHE A 225 -12.21 -5.19 -22.53
N LYS A 226 -11.56 -5.12 -21.38
CA LYS A 226 -11.64 -6.16 -20.34
C LYS A 226 -12.68 -5.86 -19.25
N GLU A 227 -13.41 -4.76 -19.34
CA GLU A 227 -14.38 -4.33 -18.31
C GLU A 227 -13.77 -4.28 -16.90
N LEU A 228 -12.55 -3.71 -16.79
CA LEU A 228 -11.80 -3.68 -15.52
C LEU A 228 -12.43 -2.73 -14.51
N ARG A 229 -12.37 -3.11 -13.24
CA ARG A 229 -12.61 -2.22 -12.11
C ARG A 229 -11.27 -1.63 -11.66
N VAL A 230 -11.10 -0.32 -11.79
CA VAL A 230 -9.90 0.40 -11.36
C VAL A 230 -10.24 1.28 -10.17
N SER A 231 -9.57 1.08 -9.05
CA SER A 231 -9.81 1.84 -7.82
C SER A 231 -8.51 2.29 -7.16
N GLY A 232 -8.52 3.48 -6.56
CA GLY A 232 -7.45 3.93 -5.68
C GLY A 232 -7.63 3.41 -4.26
N ALA A 233 -6.53 3.24 -3.53
CA ALA A 233 -6.52 3.01 -2.09
C ALA A 233 -5.70 4.10 -1.41
N TYR A 234 -6.35 4.92 -0.58
CA TYR A 234 -5.72 6.04 0.08
C TYR A 234 -5.88 5.95 1.59
N ALA A 235 -4.75 5.96 2.29
CA ALA A 235 -4.69 5.89 3.75
C ALA A 235 -5.42 4.64 4.31
N TYR A 236 -6.21 4.82 5.33
CA TYR A 236 -6.95 3.79 6.04
C TYR A 236 -8.23 4.37 6.66
N GLY A 237 -9.17 3.52 7.03
CA GLY A 237 -10.46 3.96 7.54
C GLY A 237 -11.18 2.90 8.35
N MET A 238 -12.50 2.91 8.26
CA MET A 238 -13.38 1.86 8.79
C MET A 238 -13.73 0.90 7.67
N GLU A 239 -13.59 -0.38 7.93
CA GLU A 239 -13.89 -1.44 6.96
C GLU A 239 -14.92 -2.41 7.52
N MET A 240 -15.78 -2.89 6.65
CA MET A 240 -16.70 -3.97 6.97
C MET A 240 -16.00 -5.32 6.80
N VAL A 241 -15.75 -6.02 7.89
CA VAL A 241 -15.10 -7.33 7.89
C VAL A 241 -15.95 -8.30 8.71
N ASN A 242 -16.42 -9.37 8.08
CA ASN A 242 -17.31 -10.37 8.72
C ASN A 242 -18.54 -9.73 9.40
N SER A 243 -19.17 -8.76 8.75
CA SER A 243 -20.32 -7.98 9.25
C SER A 243 -20.03 -7.10 10.47
N GLU A 244 -18.77 -6.86 10.79
CA GLU A 244 -18.33 -5.93 11.83
C GLU A 244 -17.57 -4.75 11.21
N ASN A 245 -17.83 -3.53 11.70
CA ASN A 245 -17.05 -2.36 11.37
C ASN A 245 -15.74 -2.39 12.16
N ARG A 246 -14.61 -2.43 11.45
CA ARG A 246 -13.28 -2.42 12.06
C ARG A 246 -12.45 -1.26 11.53
N ARG A 247 -11.76 -0.57 12.43
CA ARG A 247 -10.75 0.40 12.04
C ARG A 247 -9.49 -0.35 11.57
N THR A 248 -9.05 -0.12 10.32
CA THR A 248 -7.89 -0.82 9.76
C THR A 248 -6.62 -0.64 10.58
N PHE A 249 -6.44 0.50 11.23
CA PHE A 249 -5.29 0.75 12.11
C PHE A 249 -5.28 -0.17 13.36
N GLU A 250 -6.42 -0.32 14.01
CA GLU A 250 -6.58 -1.23 15.15
C GLU A 250 -6.43 -2.69 14.73
N TRP A 251 -6.91 -3.01 13.53
CA TRP A 251 -6.73 -4.35 13.00
C TRP A 251 -5.27 -4.65 12.70
N ALA A 252 -4.50 -3.71 12.13
CA ALA A 252 -3.05 -3.85 11.93
C ALA A 252 -2.31 -4.10 13.26
N LEU A 253 -2.65 -3.35 14.32
CA LEU A 253 -2.11 -3.59 15.66
C LEU A 253 -2.44 -4.99 16.17
N ASN A 254 -3.67 -5.45 16.00
CA ASN A 254 -4.07 -6.79 16.44
C ASN A 254 -3.33 -7.90 15.69
N LEU A 255 -3.10 -7.76 14.37
CA LEU A 255 -2.33 -8.73 13.60
C LEU A 255 -0.88 -8.85 14.10
N LEU A 256 -0.26 -7.75 14.50
CA LEU A 256 1.07 -7.76 15.12
C LEU A 256 1.05 -8.41 16.52
N LYS A 257 0.09 -8.02 17.36
CA LYS A 257 -0.09 -8.58 18.70
C LYS A 257 -0.34 -10.09 18.68
N GLU A 258 -1.16 -10.57 17.75
CA GLU A 258 -1.46 -11.98 17.55
C GLU A 258 -0.35 -12.73 16.81
N ARG A 259 0.74 -12.07 16.45
CA ARG A 259 1.88 -12.61 15.68
C ARG A 259 1.45 -13.26 14.36
N ARG A 260 0.40 -12.76 13.76
CA ARG A 260 -0.08 -13.21 12.44
C ARG A 260 0.75 -12.66 11.29
N VAL A 261 1.57 -11.67 11.55
CA VAL A 261 2.51 -11.08 10.60
C VAL A 261 3.82 -10.80 11.31
N ASP A 262 4.93 -11.18 10.69
CA ASP A 262 6.28 -10.83 11.15
C ASP A 262 6.88 -9.80 10.20
N LEU A 263 7.13 -8.60 10.71
CA LEU A 263 7.69 -7.48 9.98
C LEU A 263 9.12 -7.12 10.45
N SER A 264 9.75 -7.99 11.22
CA SER A 264 11.05 -7.73 11.86
C SER A 264 12.16 -7.37 10.87
N GLU A 265 12.15 -7.94 9.65
CA GLU A 265 13.14 -7.67 8.61
C GLU A 265 12.81 -6.47 7.72
N MET A 266 11.65 -5.83 7.90
CA MET A 266 11.21 -4.71 7.06
C MET A 266 11.99 -3.42 7.34
N VAL A 267 12.31 -3.13 8.60
CA VAL A 267 13.12 -1.97 8.98
C VAL A 267 14.58 -2.33 8.77
N THR A 268 15.15 -1.85 7.68
CA THR A 268 16.53 -2.19 7.26
C THR A 268 17.55 -1.16 7.68
N HIS A 269 17.13 0.08 7.91
CA HIS A 269 18.04 1.18 8.25
C HIS A 269 17.41 2.10 9.29
N ILE A 270 18.18 2.39 10.33
CA ILE A 270 17.80 3.29 11.42
C ILE A 270 18.84 4.41 11.49
N PHE A 271 18.40 5.63 11.56
CA PHE A 271 19.24 6.83 11.62
C PHE A 271 18.80 7.73 12.77
N PRO A 272 19.73 8.48 13.41
CA PRO A 272 19.34 9.62 14.22
C PRO A 272 18.75 10.72 13.32
N LEU A 273 17.86 11.55 13.86
CA LEU A 273 17.20 12.59 13.09
C LEU A 273 18.20 13.59 12.45
N ALA A 274 19.31 13.87 13.12
CA ALA A 274 20.39 14.73 12.59
C ALA A 274 20.94 14.24 11.24
N ASP A 275 20.90 12.93 10.99
CA ASP A 275 21.37 12.28 9.76
C ASP A 275 20.29 12.19 8.67
N TYR A 276 19.23 13.01 8.72
CA TYR A 276 18.07 12.92 7.82
C TYR A 276 18.45 12.88 6.33
N ARG A 277 19.50 13.61 5.91
CA ARG A 277 19.96 13.60 4.51
C ARG A 277 20.46 12.25 4.06
N ARG A 278 21.21 11.54 4.93
CA ARG A 278 21.68 10.19 4.66
C ARG A 278 20.51 9.21 4.64
N ALA A 279 19.57 9.34 5.57
CA ALA A 279 18.37 8.53 5.63
C ALA A 279 17.53 8.66 4.35
N VAL A 280 17.30 9.88 3.87
CA VAL A 280 16.59 10.15 2.61
C VAL A 280 17.34 9.57 1.41
N GLY A 281 18.67 9.77 1.32
CA GLY A 281 19.50 9.16 0.27
C GLY A 281 19.41 7.62 0.28
N THR A 282 19.47 6.99 1.45
CA THR A 282 19.32 5.55 1.61
C THR A 282 17.94 5.06 1.13
N ALA A 283 16.88 5.79 1.44
CA ALA A 283 15.53 5.46 1.01
C ALA A 283 15.32 5.63 -0.51
N ILE A 284 15.97 6.62 -1.14
CA ILE A 284 15.88 6.86 -2.59
C ILE A 284 16.67 5.82 -3.38
N PHE A 285 17.89 5.51 -2.96
CA PHE A 285 18.79 4.58 -3.66
C PHE A 285 18.65 3.15 -3.12
N THR A 286 17.42 2.65 -3.07
CA THR A 286 17.03 1.33 -2.52
C THR A 286 17.88 0.18 -3.01
N GLY A 287 18.18 0.11 -4.32
CA GLY A 287 18.98 -0.98 -4.88
C GLY A 287 20.43 -0.96 -4.42
N HIS A 288 21.02 0.23 -4.25
CA HIS A 288 22.40 0.40 -3.79
C HIS A 288 22.54 0.05 -2.30
N HIS A 289 21.61 0.56 -1.49
CA HIS A 289 21.65 0.39 -0.03
C HIS A 289 20.92 -0.87 0.46
N LYS A 290 20.25 -1.61 -0.44
CA LYS A 290 19.37 -2.74 -0.10
C LYS A 290 18.31 -2.34 0.94
N SER A 291 17.82 -1.10 0.88
CA SER A 291 16.85 -0.58 1.84
C SER A 291 15.42 -1.01 1.49
N VAL A 292 14.62 -1.27 2.51
CA VAL A 292 13.18 -1.53 2.43
C VAL A 292 12.43 -0.42 3.16
N LYS A 293 12.65 -0.32 4.48
CA LYS A 293 12.14 0.78 5.30
C LYS A 293 13.30 1.43 6.03
N THR A 294 13.42 2.74 5.85
CA THR A 294 14.34 3.60 6.60
C THR A 294 13.55 4.37 7.64
N VAL A 295 14.02 4.40 8.87
CA VAL A 295 13.36 5.06 10.00
C VAL A 295 14.34 5.92 10.79
N PHE A 296 13.80 6.84 11.60
CA PHE A 296 14.57 7.61 12.58
C PHE A 296 14.39 7.02 13.97
N ASP A 297 15.50 6.94 14.72
CA ASP A 297 15.48 6.74 16.15
C ASP A 297 15.56 8.12 16.82
N LEU A 298 14.56 8.43 17.64
CA LEU A 298 14.44 9.68 18.38
C LEU A 298 14.72 9.50 19.87
N SER A 299 15.26 8.35 20.28
CA SER A 299 15.56 8.05 21.68
C SER A 299 16.72 8.87 22.24
N ASP A 300 17.67 9.26 21.38
CA ASP A 300 18.72 10.20 21.74
C ASP A 300 18.26 11.64 21.39
N PRO A 301 18.02 12.50 22.40
CA PRO A 301 17.68 13.88 22.12
C PRO A 301 18.82 14.51 21.32
N CYS A 302 18.48 15.17 20.20
CA CYS A 302 19.43 15.98 19.47
C CYS A 302 20.03 16.99 20.44
N THR A 303 21.28 16.77 20.88
CA THR A 303 22.05 17.80 21.56
C THR A 303 22.25 18.92 20.54
N SER A 304 21.41 19.96 20.68
CA SER A 304 21.45 21.23 19.93
C SER A 304 22.78 21.97 20.14
#